data_f78a7bd8888719c60abd06acbd151625
#
_entry.id   f78a7bd8888719c60abd06acbd151625
#
_cell.length_a   1.000
_cell.length_b   1.000
_cell.length_c   1.000
_cell.angle_alpha   90.00
_cell.angle_beta   90.00
_cell.angle_gamma   90.00
#
_symmetry.space_group_name_H-M   'P 1'
#
loop_
_entity.id
_entity.type
_entity.pdbx_description
1 polymer ?
#
loop_
_entity_poly.entity_id
_entity_poly.type
_entity_poly.pdbx_seq_one_letter_code
_entity_poly.pdbx_strand_id
1 'polypeptide(L)'
;MIASEVLASAFFKEGKYVQAFPAFGVERRGAPVTAYTRVDEQPIRIRHFIYEPDHVIVLDPTLIESTQVDSGLKENGWIIINTDRPPKSFGRFARFRVAAVDANRIALEQKLGSPTAPIVNTAILGAFSRITGMVSVDAVIEAMKEFVPVNKAGNAAAIKEAYEKAVA
;
A
#
# COMPACT_ATOMS: atom_id res chain seq x y z
N MET A 1 -2.84 2.35 8.64
CA MET A 1 -1.93 3.34 9.26
C MET A 1 -0.47 2.98 9.03
N ILE A 2 0.07 1.90 9.59
CA ILE A 2 1.51 1.56 9.45
C ILE A 2 2.01 1.62 7.99
N ALA A 3 1.26 1.11 7.02
CA ALA A 3 1.67 1.15 5.62
C ALA A 3 1.90 2.59 5.11
N SER A 4 1.00 3.53 5.44
CA SER A 4 1.13 4.93 5.01
C SER A 4 2.30 5.64 5.70
N GLU A 5 2.58 5.32 6.96
CA GLU A 5 3.70 5.87 7.72
C GLU A 5 5.04 5.36 7.20
N VAL A 6 5.14 4.04 6.96
CA VAL A 6 6.34 3.42 6.36
C VAL A 6 6.61 4.00 4.98
N LEU A 7 5.57 4.13 4.15
CA LEU A 7 5.72 4.68 2.80
C LEU A 7 6.17 6.15 2.84
N ALA A 8 5.59 6.97 3.72
CA ALA A 8 6.01 8.35 3.91
C ALA A 8 7.47 8.44 4.38
N SER A 9 7.87 7.65 5.37
CA SER A 9 9.26 7.62 5.83
C SER A 9 10.23 7.18 4.73
N ALA A 10 9.84 6.20 3.90
CA ALA A 10 10.65 5.77 2.77
C ALA A 10 10.91 6.92 1.77
N PHE A 11 9.87 7.65 1.39
CA PHE A 11 10.01 8.83 0.53
C PHE A 11 10.82 9.94 1.19
N PHE A 12 10.65 10.17 2.50
CA PHE A 12 11.43 11.15 3.23
C PHE A 12 12.93 10.83 3.22
N LYS A 13 13.29 9.55 3.36
CA LYS A 13 14.68 9.07 3.26
C LYS A 13 15.29 9.35 1.87
N GLU A 14 14.47 9.43 0.83
CA GLU A 14 14.87 9.79 -0.52
C GLU A 14 14.80 11.32 -0.80
N GLY A 15 14.63 12.11 0.26
CA GLY A 15 14.71 13.58 0.17
C GLY A 15 13.40 14.28 -0.23
N LYS A 16 12.27 13.57 -0.18
CA LYS A 16 10.95 14.14 -0.48
C LYS A 16 10.29 14.76 0.74
N TYR A 17 9.38 15.70 0.51
CA TYR A 17 8.46 16.17 1.53
C TYR A 17 7.24 15.24 1.59
N VAL A 18 6.82 14.89 2.81
CA VAL A 18 5.80 13.86 3.00
C VAL A 18 4.77 14.25 4.06
N GLN A 19 3.56 13.71 3.92
CA GLN A 19 2.55 13.68 4.96
C GLN A 19 1.89 12.30 4.95
N ALA A 20 1.70 11.69 6.12
CA ALA A 20 0.90 10.49 6.28
C ALA A 20 -0.16 10.75 7.34
N PHE A 21 -1.40 10.42 7.05
CA PHE A 21 -2.52 10.63 7.96
C PHE A 21 -3.68 9.67 7.67
N PRO A 22 -4.41 9.21 8.71
CA PRO A 22 -5.61 8.43 8.53
C PRO A 22 -6.79 9.34 8.13
N ALA A 23 -7.75 8.77 7.39
CA ALA A 23 -9.07 9.36 7.26
C ALA A 23 -9.87 8.97 8.50
N PHE A 24 -10.07 9.90 9.41
CA PHE A 24 -10.98 9.71 10.53
C PHE A 24 -12.43 9.86 10.03
N GLY A 25 -13.21 8.79 10.11
CA GLY A 25 -14.64 8.75 9.87
C GLY A 25 -15.40 8.30 11.12
N VAL A 26 -16.68 7.96 10.97
CA VAL A 26 -17.45 7.31 12.02
C VAL A 26 -16.99 5.85 12.10
N GLU A 27 -15.86 5.63 12.74
CA GLU A 27 -15.25 4.31 12.85
C GLU A 27 -16.10 3.41 13.75
N ARG A 28 -16.61 2.32 13.17
CA ARG A 28 -17.15 1.18 13.91
C ARG A 28 -16.21 0.00 13.71
N ARG A 29 -16.16 -0.92 14.66
CA ARG A 29 -15.42 -2.17 14.48
C ARG A 29 -15.84 -2.84 13.17
N GLY A 30 -14.86 -3.11 12.27
CA GLY A 30 -15.09 -3.70 10.97
C GLY A 30 -15.44 -2.72 9.85
N ALA A 31 -15.44 -1.40 10.10
CA ALA A 31 -15.58 -0.42 9.04
C ALA A 31 -14.29 -0.31 8.21
N PRO A 32 -14.39 -0.02 6.89
CA PRO A 32 -13.22 0.26 6.06
C PRO A 32 -12.40 1.42 6.63
N VAL A 33 -11.09 1.25 6.69
CA VAL A 33 -10.15 2.29 7.13
C VAL A 33 -9.33 2.75 5.93
N THR A 34 -9.27 4.06 5.73
CA THR A 34 -8.43 4.68 4.70
C THR A 34 -7.30 5.45 5.38
N ALA A 35 -6.10 5.37 4.81
CA ALA A 35 -4.97 6.20 5.19
C ALA A 35 -4.35 6.81 3.93
N TYR A 36 -3.80 7.99 4.07
CA TYR A 36 -3.23 8.75 2.98
C TYR A 36 -1.74 8.96 3.16
N THR A 37 -1.00 8.93 2.06
CA THR A 37 0.38 9.39 1.97
C THR A 37 0.44 10.44 0.87
N ARG A 38 0.90 11.63 1.20
CA ARG A 38 1.15 12.71 0.24
C ARG A 38 2.66 12.93 0.14
N VAL A 39 3.14 13.04 -1.10
CA VAL A 39 4.56 13.20 -1.40
C VAL A 39 4.71 14.36 -2.37
N ASP A 40 5.73 15.20 -2.17
CA ASP A 40 6.04 16.34 -3.05
C ASP A 40 7.55 16.61 -3.06
N GLU A 41 8.02 17.29 -4.08
CA GLU A 41 9.37 17.85 -4.18
C GLU A 41 9.52 19.14 -3.35
N GLN A 42 8.42 19.76 -2.98
CA GLN A 42 8.34 21.02 -2.24
C GLN A 42 7.65 20.85 -0.89
N PRO A 43 7.88 21.75 0.07
CA PRO A 43 7.21 21.69 1.36
C PRO A 43 5.68 21.68 1.25
N ILE A 44 5.05 20.66 1.81
CA ILE A 44 3.61 20.44 1.76
C ILE A 44 2.92 21.33 2.79
N ARG A 45 2.10 22.28 2.32
CA ARG A 45 1.37 23.22 3.18
C ARG A 45 -0.12 22.90 3.33
N ILE A 46 -0.66 22.03 2.48
CA ILE A 46 -2.07 21.62 2.50
C ILE A 46 -2.31 20.53 3.54
N ARG A 47 -3.49 20.53 4.18
CA ARG A 47 -3.84 19.60 5.26
C ARG A 47 -5.21 18.92 5.10
N HIS A 48 -5.83 19.07 3.93
CA HIS A 48 -7.10 18.39 3.63
C HIS A 48 -6.88 16.96 3.14
N PHE A 49 -7.94 16.16 3.10
CA PHE A 49 -7.94 14.82 2.53
C PHE A 49 -7.51 14.81 1.06
N ILE A 50 -7.06 13.66 0.58
CA ILE A 50 -6.72 13.44 -0.82
C ILE A 50 -7.99 12.98 -1.53
N TYR A 51 -8.58 13.86 -2.33
CA TYR A 51 -9.80 13.57 -3.10
C TYR A 51 -9.49 12.99 -4.49
N GLU A 52 -8.32 13.28 -5.02
CA GLU A 52 -7.84 12.82 -6.33
C GLU A 52 -6.49 12.12 -6.18
N PRO A 53 -6.49 10.87 -5.71
CA PRO A 53 -5.23 10.13 -5.56
C PRO A 53 -4.60 9.78 -6.91
N ASP A 54 -3.26 9.74 -6.93
CA ASP A 54 -2.49 9.26 -8.08
C ASP A 54 -2.46 7.73 -8.13
N HIS A 55 -2.47 7.09 -6.96
CA HIS A 55 -2.44 5.63 -6.81
C HIS A 55 -3.28 5.18 -5.62
N VAL A 56 -3.81 3.98 -5.69
CA VAL A 56 -4.57 3.33 -4.60
C VAL A 56 -3.97 1.96 -4.31
N ILE A 57 -3.82 1.66 -3.03
CA ILE A 57 -3.42 0.34 -2.53
C ILE A 57 -4.61 -0.28 -1.79
N VAL A 58 -5.03 -1.46 -2.21
CA VAL A 58 -6.15 -2.20 -1.62
C VAL A 58 -5.59 -3.38 -0.84
N LEU A 59 -5.58 -3.27 0.49
CA LEU A 59 -5.08 -4.31 1.39
C LEU A 59 -6.05 -5.49 1.53
N ASP A 60 -7.34 -5.21 1.49
CA ASP A 60 -8.42 -6.19 1.57
C ASP A 60 -9.27 -6.14 0.29
N PRO A 61 -9.18 -7.15 -0.59
CA PRO A 61 -9.91 -7.17 -1.85
C PRO A 61 -11.43 -7.23 -1.68
N THR A 62 -11.95 -7.61 -0.51
CA THR A 62 -13.41 -7.61 -0.24
C THR A 62 -14.00 -6.19 -0.26
N LEU A 63 -13.16 -5.17 -0.03
CA LEU A 63 -13.57 -3.77 -0.10
C LEU A 63 -13.93 -3.32 -1.52
N ILE A 64 -13.44 -4.00 -2.55
CA ILE A 64 -13.73 -3.67 -3.95
C ILE A 64 -15.22 -3.75 -4.25
N GLU A 65 -15.93 -4.70 -3.64
CA GLU A 65 -17.38 -4.86 -3.84
C GLU A 65 -18.22 -3.95 -2.93
N SER A 66 -17.70 -3.60 -1.76
CA SER A 66 -18.43 -2.85 -0.73
C SER A 66 -18.19 -1.35 -0.74
N THR A 67 -17.09 -0.90 -1.36
CA THR A 67 -16.70 0.50 -1.40
C THR A 67 -16.23 0.92 -2.80
N GLN A 68 -16.22 2.23 -3.06
CA GLN A 68 -15.66 2.80 -4.29
C GLN A 68 -14.16 3.08 -4.09
N VAL A 69 -13.34 2.01 -4.06
CA VAL A 69 -11.89 2.13 -3.83
C VAL A 69 -11.17 3.00 -4.86
N ASP A 70 -11.75 3.16 -6.05
CA ASP A 70 -11.26 3.96 -7.17
C ASP A 70 -11.82 5.40 -7.21
N SER A 71 -12.55 5.81 -6.16
CA SER A 71 -13.16 7.15 -6.13
C SER A 71 -12.10 8.25 -6.25
N GLY A 72 -12.24 9.12 -7.25
CA GLY A 72 -11.33 10.21 -7.52
C GLY A 72 -9.97 9.82 -8.08
N LEU A 73 -9.67 8.53 -8.28
CA LEU A 73 -8.40 8.10 -8.85
C LEU A 73 -8.17 8.73 -10.21
N LYS A 74 -7.02 9.36 -10.38
CA LYS A 74 -6.65 10.02 -11.64
C LYS A 74 -6.48 9.02 -12.77
N GLU A 75 -6.71 9.48 -14.00
CA GLU A 75 -6.42 8.68 -15.19
C GLU A 75 -4.97 8.19 -15.18
N ASN A 76 -4.77 6.97 -15.66
CA ASN A 76 -3.47 6.27 -15.62
C ASN A 76 -2.93 6.00 -14.19
N GLY A 77 -3.71 6.23 -13.15
CA GLY A 77 -3.38 5.82 -11.79
C GLY A 77 -3.29 4.30 -11.66
N TRP A 78 -2.50 3.84 -10.69
CA TRP A 78 -2.42 2.44 -10.34
C TRP A 78 -3.42 2.08 -9.24
N ILE A 79 -4.07 0.92 -9.41
CA ILE A 79 -4.75 0.20 -8.33
C ILE A 79 -3.93 -1.04 -8.04
N ILE A 80 -3.28 -1.09 -6.90
CA ILE A 80 -2.44 -2.23 -6.46
C ILE A 80 -3.24 -3.04 -5.45
N ILE A 81 -3.54 -4.29 -5.77
CA ILE A 81 -4.49 -5.11 -5.02
C ILE A 81 -3.77 -6.30 -4.38
N ASN A 82 -4.03 -6.51 -3.09
CA ASN A 82 -3.66 -7.75 -2.41
C ASN A 82 -4.61 -8.88 -2.84
N THR A 83 -4.17 -9.70 -3.79
CA THR A 83 -4.98 -10.80 -4.33
C THR A 83 -4.11 -11.80 -5.07
N ASP A 84 -4.56 -13.05 -5.13
CA ASP A 84 -4.02 -14.12 -5.95
C ASP A 84 -4.57 -14.11 -7.40
N ARG A 85 -5.60 -13.28 -7.67
CA ARG A 85 -6.23 -13.17 -8.98
C ARG A 85 -5.38 -12.32 -9.92
N PRO A 86 -5.34 -12.64 -11.22
CA PRO A 86 -4.59 -11.84 -12.19
C PRO A 86 -5.24 -10.44 -12.39
N PRO A 87 -4.44 -9.38 -12.67
CA PRO A 87 -4.93 -8.01 -12.85
C PRO A 87 -6.09 -7.88 -13.84
N LYS A 88 -6.05 -8.61 -14.95
CA LYS A 88 -7.09 -8.62 -15.98
C LYS A 88 -8.47 -9.10 -15.52
N SER A 89 -8.54 -9.77 -14.35
CA SER A 89 -9.83 -10.20 -13.79
C SER A 89 -10.64 -9.05 -13.17
N PHE A 90 -10.06 -7.86 -13.06
CA PHE A 90 -10.69 -6.69 -12.49
C PHE A 90 -11.19 -5.73 -13.57
N GLY A 91 -12.05 -6.21 -14.48
CA GLY A 91 -12.57 -5.45 -15.63
C GLY A 91 -13.29 -4.14 -15.27
N ARG A 92 -13.82 -4.01 -14.03
CA ARG A 92 -14.40 -2.75 -13.55
C ARG A 92 -13.39 -1.60 -13.51
N PHE A 93 -12.10 -1.90 -13.42
CA PHE A 93 -11.00 -0.93 -13.40
C PHE A 93 -10.31 -0.76 -14.75
N ALA A 94 -10.95 -1.14 -15.86
CA ALA A 94 -10.34 -1.13 -17.20
C ALA A 94 -9.76 0.23 -17.65
N ARG A 95 -10.24 1.34 -17.06
CA ARG A 95 -9.72 2.69 -17.32
C ARG A 95 -8.45 3.03 -16.51
N PHE A 96 -8.05 2.19 -15.57
CA PHE A 96 -6.89 2.36 -14.73
C PHE A 96 -5.86 1.27 -14.99
N ARG A 97 -4.67 1.46 -14.47
CA ARG A 97 -3.66 0.42 -14.44
C ARG A 97 -3.86 -0.43 -13.18
N VAL A 98 -3.94 -1.74 -13.34
CA VAL A 98 -4.15 -2.66 -12.21
C VAL A 98 -2.93 -3.52 -12.03
N ALA A 99 -2.50 -3.66 -10.79
CA ALA A 99 -1.45 -4.58 -10.38
C ALA A 99 -1.93 -5.46 -9.23
N ALA A 100 -1.41 -6.67 -9.15
CA ALA A 100 -1.77 -7.65 -8.15
C ALA A 100 -0.54 -8.28 -7.49
N VAL A 101 -0.68 -8.61 -6.22
CA VAL A 101 0.29 -9.41 -5.47
C VAL A 101 -0.46 -10.17 -4.37
N ASP A 102 -0.17 -11.45 -4.20
CA ASP A 102 -0.70 -12.26 -3.09
C ASP A 102 0.12 -12.01 -1.81
N ALA A 103 -0.12 -10.84 -1.21
CA ALA A 103 0.55 -10.45 0.03
C ALA A 103 0.10 -11.29 1.23
N ASN A 104 -1.09 -11.91 1.18
CA ASN A 104 -1.54 -12.85 2.21
C ASN A 104 -0.63 -14.07 2.27
N ARG A 105 -0.40 -14.72 1.15
CA ARG A 105 0.47 -15.87 1.06
C ARG A 105 1.90 -15.51 1.49
N ILE A 106 2.45 -14.42 0.96
CA ILE A 106 3.78 -13.93 1.33
C ILE A 106 3.88 -13.69 2.84
N ALA A 107 2.89 -13.02 3.44
CA ALA A 107 2.88 -12.77 4.87
C ALA A 107 2.90 -14.07 5.70
N LEU A 108 2.12 -15.07 5.31
CA LEU A 108 2.08 -16.36 5.99
C LEU A 108 3.39 -17.13 5.86
N GLU A 109 4.01 -17.16 4.68
CA GLU A 109 5.31 -17.78 4.45
C GLU A 109 6.41 -17.15 5.30
N GLN A 110 6.34 -15.83 5.52
CA GLN A 110 7.26 -15.06 6.38
C GLN A 110 6.83 -15.00 7.85
N LYS A 111 5.80 -15.75 8.26
CA LYS A 111 5.26 -15.81 9.63
C LYS A 111 4.82 -14.44 10.17
N LEU A 112 4.18 -13.65 9.32
CA LEU A 112 3.61 -12.35 9.65
C LEU A 112 2.10 -12.50 9.89
N GLY A 113 1.71 -12.50 11.17
CA GLY A 113 0.33 -12.72 11.59
C GLY A 113 -0.03 -14.20 11.73
N SER A 114 -1.30 -14.51 11.54
CA SER A 114 -1.84 -15.87 11.61
C SER A 114 -2.56 -16.25 10.30
N PRO A 115 -2.87 -17.53 10.09
CA PRO A 115 -3.65 -17.96 8.91
C PRO A 115 -4.99 -17.25 8.75
N THR A 116 -5.62 -16.85 9.85
CA THR A 116 -6.89 -16.12 9.84
C THR A 116 -6.75 -14.61 9.81
N ALA A 117 -5.55 -14.08 10.06
CA ALA A 117 -5.25 -12.65 10.09
C ALA A 117 -3.79 -12.38 9.67
N PRO A 118 -3.45 -12.57 8.38
CA PRO A 118 -2.11 -12.26 7.88
C PRO A 118 -1.84 -10.75 7.94
N ILE A 119 -0.59 -10.38 8.27
CA ILE A 119 -0.18 -8.98 8.35
C ILE A 119 0.47 -8.59 7.03
N VAL A 120 -0.28 -7.95 6.15
CA VAL A 120 0.10 -7.64 4.76
C VAL A 120 0.55 -6.19 4.53
N ASN A 121 0.37 -5.34 5.53
CA ASN A 121 0.55 -3.88 5.42
C ASN A 121 1.95 -3.43 5.00
N THR A 122 2.98 -4.19 5.33
CA THR A 122 4.36 -3.90 4.91
C THR A 122 4.70 -4.60 3.61
N ALA A 123 4.30 -5.87 3.44
CA ALA A 123 4.59 -6.66 2.24
C ALA A 123 4.13 -5.95 0.96
N ILE A 124 2.90 -5.43 0.93
CA ILE A 124 2.33 -4.78 -0.26
C ILE A 124 3.10 -3.54 -0.72
N LEU A 125 3.88 -2.91 0.16
CA LEU A 125 4.72 -1.77 -0.19
C LEU A 125 5.87 -2.16 -1.12
N GLY A 126 6.32 -3.41 -1.08
CA GLY A 126 7.24 -3.97 -2.07
C GLY A 126 6.63 -3.95 -3.47
N ALA A 127 5.37 -4.37 -3.59
CA ALA A 127 4.64 -4.27 -4.86
C ALA A 127 4.46 -2.82 -5.31
N PHE A 128 4.13 -1.90 -4.41
CA PHE A 128 4.05 -0.48 -4.72
C PHE A 128 5.37 0.05 -5.30
N SER A 129 6.49 -0.23 -4.64
CA SER A 129 7.83 0.14 -5.10
C SER A 129 8.11 -0.39 -6.52
N ARG A 130 7.83 -1.68 -6.77
CA ARG A 130 8.04 -2.33 -8.07
C ARG A 130 7.21 -1.71 -9.19
N ILE A 131 5.92 -1.51 -8.93
CA ILE A 131 4.92 -1.12 -9.93
C ILE A 131 5.03 0.36 -10.28
N THR A 132 5.27 1.21 -9.29
CA THR A 132 5.32 2.66 -9.51
C THR A 132 6.74 3.16 -9.82
N GLY A 133 7.76 2.49 -9.31
CA GLY A 133 9.15 2.97 -9.40
C GLY A 133 9.40 4.29 -8.65
N MET A 134 8.45 4.77 -7.84
CA MET A 134 8.51 6.08 -7.21
C MET A 134 9.42 6.12 -5.97
N VAL A 135 9.66 4.97 -5.36
CA VAL A 135 10.51 4.81 -4.17
C VAL A 135 11.24 3.48 -4.25
N SER A 136 12.48 3.44 -3.80
CA SER A 136 13.28 2.21 -3.83
C SER A 136 12.80 1.19 -2.78
N VAL A 137 12.92 -0.08 -3.09
CA VAL A 137 12.59 -1.17 -2.16
C VAL A 137 13.47 -1.12 -0.90
N ASP A 138 14.72 -0.68 -1.03
CA ASP A 138 15.64 -0.54 0.09
C ASP A 138 15.21 0.58 1.04
N ALA A 139 14.75 1.72 0.53
CA ALA A 139 14.18 2.80 1.35
C ALA A 139 12.92 2.33 2.11
N VAL A 140 12.06 1.53 1.47
CA VAL A 140 10.89 0.92 2.12
C VAL A 140 11.30 -0.02 3.26
N ILE A 141 12.31 -0.86 3.04
CA ILE A 141 12.82 -1.78 4.07
C ILE A 141 13.42 -1.02 5.24
N GLU A 142 14.24 0.00 4.99
CA GLU A 142 14.82 0.82 6.06
C GLU A 142 13.74 1.57 6.86
N ALA A 143 12.76 2.16 6.18
CA ALA A 143 11.64 2.81 6.84
C ALA A 143 10.82 1.82 7.68
N MET A 144 10.53 0.62 7.16
CA MET A 144 9.79 -0.41 7.88
C MET A 144 10.42 -0.74 9.23
N LYS A 145 11.75 -0.76 9.34
CA LYS A 145 12.47 -1.07 10.60
C LYS A 145 12.17 -0.08 11.73
N GLU A 146 11.74 1.13 11.40
CA GLU A 146 11.40 2.17 12.39
C GLU A 146 10.00 1.96 12.97
N PHE A 147 9.04 1.51 12.14
CA PHE A 147 7.63 1.41 12.52
C PHE A 147 7.22 0.00 12.97
N VAL A 148 7.98 -1.03 12.61
CA VAL A 148 7.66 -2.42 12.94
C VAL A 148 8.62 -2.94 14.01
N PRO A 149 8.13 -3.13 15.25
CA PRO A 149 8.99 -3.54 16.37
C PRO A 149 9.34 -5.03 16.35
N VAL A 150 8.53 -5.87 15.69
CA VAL A 150 8.62 -7.34 15.78
C VAL A 150 8.87 -7.94 14.39
N ASN A 151 9.68 -9.02 14.36
CA ASN A 151 9.97 -9.78 13.13
C ASN A 151 10.41 -8.89 11.94
N LYS A 152 11.37 -8.00 12.18
CA LYS A 152 11.89 -7.10 11.13
C LYS A 152 12.46 -7.87 9.93
N ALA A 153 13.12 -9.00 10.17
CA ALA A 153 13.68 -9.84 9.11
C ALA A 153 12.57 -10.43 8.21
N GLY A 154 11.51 -10.96 8.80
CA GLY A 154 10.36 -11.48 8.07
C GLY A 154 9.63 -10.41 7.26
N ASN A 155 9.47 -9.20 7.85
CA ASN A 155 8.88 -8.06 7.13
C ASN A 155 9.77 -7.62 5.94
N ALA A 156 11.09 -7.55 6.11
CA ALA A 156 12.02 -7.21 5.03
C ALA A 156 11.97 -8.26 3.91
N ALA A 157 11.92 -9.55 4.26
CA ALA A 157 11.78 -10.64 3.29
C ALA A 157 10.44 -10.54 2.53
N ALA A 158 9.34 -10.26 3.24
CA ALA A 158 8.02 -10.10 2.63
C ALA A 158 7.97 -8.91 1.65
N ILE A 159 8.58 -7.79 1.99
CA ILE A 159 8.69 -6.63 1.09
C ILE A 159 9.45 -7.00 -0.18
N LYS A 160 10.60 -7.66 -0.06
CA LYS A 160 11.39 -8.11 -1.22
C LYS A 160 10.63 -9.09 -2.10
N GLU A 161 9.99 -10.08 -1.49
CA GLU A 161 9.21 -11.08 -2.21
C GLU A 161 8.03 -10.46 -2.95
N ALA A 162 7.31 -9.53 -2.32
CA ALA A 162 6.21 -8.81 -2.97
C ALA A 162 6.72 -7.90 -4.11
N TYR A 163 7.90 -7.31 -3.98
CA TYR A 163 8.57 -6.58 -5.06
C TYR A 163 8.83 -7.47 -6.27
N GLU A 164 9.31 -8.69 -6.04
CA GLU A 164 9.65 -9.64 -7.12
C GLU A 164 8.40 -10.24 -7.78
N LYS A 165 7.34 -10.50 -7.00
CA LYS A 165 6.14 -11.24 -7.43
C LYS A 165 4.98 -10.34 -7.89
N ALA A 166 5.06 -9.03 -7.73
CA ALA A 166 4.03 -8.13 -8.22
C ALA A 166 3.91 -8.18 -9.74
N VAL A 167 2.67 -8.29 -10.23
CA VAL A 167 2.32 -8.37 -11.65
C VAL A 167 1.34 -7.27 -12.03
N ALA A 168 1.42 -6.80 -13.30
CA ALA A 168 0.56 -5.76 -13.87
C ALA A 168 -0.05 -6.21 -15.20
#